data_e9bdaa1f693fc065a4893e338e735822
#
_entry.id   e9bdaa1f693fc065a4893e338e735822
#
_cell.length_a   1.000
_cell.length_b   1.000
_cell.length_c   1.000
_cell.angle_alpha   90.00
_cell.angle_beta   90.00
_cell.angle_gamma   90.00
#
_symmetry.space_group_name_H-M   'P 1'
#
loop_
_entity.id
_entity.type
_entity.pdbx_description
1 polymer ?
#
loop_
_entity_poly.entity_id
_entity_poly.type
_entity_poly.pdbx_seq_one_letter_code
_entity_poly.pdbx_strand_id
1 'polypeptide(L)'
;MRIRIPANGWTPRPYQRKLWAYLEGGGKRAVAVWHRRSGKDEVALHRICVAAFERPANYWHMLPEAKQARKAIWDAVNPATGRRRLDEAFPDEIRSTYREQEMFIGFKSGGSYQVIGSDNYNSLVGSTPAGIVYSEWPLSKPQADAYMMPILAENNGWELYLYTPRGRNHGLTTYNSALNDPKAFAQILTVEDTGI
;
A
#
# COMPACT_ATOMS: atom_id res chain seq x y z
N MET A 1 23.68 -14.77 -1.86
CA MET A 1 23.26 -13.85 -2.95
C MET A 1 22.83 -12.53 -2.32
N ARG A 2 23.34 -11.39 -2.79
CA ARG A 2 22.89 -10.06 -2.29
C ARG A 2 21.80 -9.55 -3.21
N ILE A 3 20.62 -9.28 -2.69
CA ILE A 3 19.51 -8.68 -3.43
C ILE A 3 19.37 -7.24 -2.96
N ARG A 4 19.27 -6.34 -3.93
CA ARG A 4 18.99 -4.93 -3.66
C ARG A 4 17.48 -4.72 -3.64
N ILE A 5 16.97 -4.03 -2.63
CA ILE A 5 15.58 -3.57 -2.56
C ILE A 5 15.55 -2.04 -2.57
N PRO A 6 14.59 -1.39 -3.27
CA PRO A 6 13.56 -1.99 -4.10
C PRO A 6 14.10 -2.90 -5.20
N ALA A 7 13.37 -4.01 -5.46
CA ALA A 7 13.81 -5.03 -6.39
C ALA A 7 13.83 -4.53 -7.85
N ASN A 8 14.56 -5.23 -8.71
CA ASN A 8 14.64 -4.98 -10.15
C ASN A 8 15.08 -3.54 -10.53
N GLY A 9 15.82 -2.86 -9.64
CA GLY A 9 16.26 -1.49 -9.87
C GLY A 9 15.13 -0.47 -9.93
N TRP A 10 13.95 -0.79 -9.41
CA TRP A 10 12.83 0.13 -9.38
C TRP A 10 13.17 1.42 -8.62
N THR A 11 12.73 2.53 -9.15
CA THR A 11 12.85 3.86 -8.54
C THR A 11 11.55 4.64 -8.69
N PRO A 12 11.16 5.46 -7.72
CA PRO A 12 9.95 6.26 -7.83
C PRO A 12 10.08 7.29 -8.97
N ARG A 13 9.02 7.45 -9.74
CA ARG A 13 8.91 8.47 -10.78
C ARG A 13 9.02 9.88 -10.17
N PRO A 14 9.41 10.92 -10.92
CA PRO A 14 9.63 12.26 -10.36
C PRO A 14 8.49 12.74 -9.46
N TYR A 15 7.24 12.58 -9.89
CA TYR A 15 6.06 13.01 -9.12
C TYR A 15 5.74 12.11 -7.90
N GLN A 16 6.28 10.88 -7.85
CA GLN A 16 6.12 9.94 -6.72
C GLN A 16 7.15 10.18 -5.62
N ARG A 17 8.25 10.89 -5.91
CA ARG A 17 9.39 11.03 -4.99
C ARG A 17 9.02 11.69 -3.66
N LYS A 18 8.08 12.64 -3.66
CA LYS A 18 7.66 13.30 -2.40
C LYS A 18 7.01 12.32 -1.44
N LEU A 19 6.09 11.49 -1.95
CA LEU A 19 5.46 10.43 -1.15
C LEU A 19 6.49 9.41 -0.67
N TRP A 20 7.35 8.97 -1.60
CA TRP A 20 8.40 7.99 -1.28
C TRP A 20 9.32 8.49 -0.18
N ALA A 21 9.87 9.70 -0.30
CA ALA A 21 10.74 10.31 0.70
C ALA A 21 10.05 10.48 2.07
N TYR A 22 8.78 10.86 2.08
CA TYR A 22 8.01 10.95 3.33
C TYR A 22 7.92 9.59 4.03
N LEU A 23 7.60 8.52 3.28
CA LEU A 23 7.50 7.17 3.84
C LEU A 23 8.85 6.59 4.26
N GLU A 24 9.94 6.84 3.51
CA GLU A 24 11.30 6.45 3.90
C GLU A 24 11.77 7.21 5.16
N GLY A 25 11.36 8.46 5.31
CA GLY A 25 11.63 9.27 6.49
C GLY A 25 10.85 8.87 7.75
N GLY A 26 10.10 7.76 7.70
CA GLY A 26 9.33 7.25 8.84
C GLY A 26 7.95 7.90 9.00
N GLY A 27 7.45 8.56 7.96
CA GLY A 27 6.10 9.13 7.95
C GLY A 27 5.03 8.08 8.27
N LYS A 28 4.03 8.47 9.07
CA LYS A 28 3.05 7.53 9.62
C LYS A 28 1.71 7.55 8.91
N ARG A 29 1.32 8.68 8.35
CA ARG A 29 0.03 8.84 7.67
C ARG A 29 0.20 9.57 6.35
N ALA A 30 -0.13 8.90 5.24
CA ALA A 30 -0.05 9.50 3.91
C ALA A 30 -1.35 9.33 3.14
N VAL A 31 -1.77 10.38 2.44
CA VAL A 31 -2.95 10.39 1.57
C VAL A 31 -2.55 10.88 0.19
N ALA A 32 -2.57 9.97 -0.78
CA ALA A 32 -2.24 10.24 -2.18
C ALA A 32 -3.48 10.11 -3.07
N VAL A 33 -4.06 11.26 -3.40
CA VAL A 33 -5.23 11.38 -4.27
C VAL A 33 -4.74 11.58 -5.70
N TRP A 34 -4.40 10.48 -6.36
CA TRP A 34 -3.74 10.52 -7.65
C TRP A 34 -4.63 9.96 -8.76
N HIS A 35 -4.50 10.51 -9.95
CA HIS A 35 -5.25 10.05 -11.12
C HIS A 35 -4.98 8.58 -11.43
N ARG A 36 -5.82 7.98 -12.27
CA ARG A 36 -5.63 6.60 -12.75
C ARG A 36 -4.32 6.47 -13.52
N ARG A 37 -3.69 5.30 -13.43
CA ARG A 37 -2.42 4.94 -14.10
C ARG A 37 -1.19 5.70 -13.59
N SER A 38 -1.27 6.46 -12.52
CA SER A 38 -0.13 7.14 -11.88
C SER A 38 0.87 6.19 -11.21
N GLY A 39 0.60 4.89 -11.17
CA GLY A 39 1.48 3.90 -10.52
C GLY A 39 1.43 3.95 -8.99
N LYS A 40 0.32 4.41 -8.40
CA LYS A 40 0.17 4.54 -6.95
C LYS A 40 0.32 3.20 -6.20
N ASP A 41 -0.29 2.12 -6.70
CA ASP A 41 -0.16 0.79 -6.07
C ASP A 41 1.24 0.19 -6.24
N GLU A 42 1.94 0.52 -7.32
CA GLU A 42 3.32 0.12 -7.54
C GLU A 42 4.27 0.73 -6.49
N VAL A 43 4.12 2.02 -6.19
CA VAL A 43 4.85 2.68 -5.07
C VAL A 43 4.58 1.96 -3.75
N ALA A 44 3.33 1.61 -3.48
CA ALA A 44 2.94 0.90 -2.27
C ALA A 44 3.59 -0.48 -2.16
N LEU A 45 3.59 -1.28 -3.23
CA LEU A 45 4.22 -2.60 -3.25
C LEU A 45 5.72 -2.50 -2.93
N HIS A 46 6.43 -1.61 -3.61
CA HIS A 46 7.86 -1.42 -3.36
C HIS A 46 8.15 -0.86 -1.97
N ARG A 47 7.31 0.05 -1.43
CA ARG A 47 7.46 0.53 -0.05
C ARG A 47 7.23 -0.58 0.98
N ILE A 48 6.23 -1.43 0.77
CA ILE A 48 6.00 -2.59 1.65
C ILE A 48 7.19 -3.54 1.61
N CYS A 49 7.78 -3.77 0.42
CA CYS A 49 8.98 -4.59 0.30
C CYS A 49 10.11 -4.05 1.19
N VAL A 50 10.41 -2.76 1.09
CA VAL A 50 11.44 -2.12 1.91
C VAL A 50 11.08 -2.22 3.40
N ALA A 51 9.85 -1.84 3.77
CA ALA A 51 9.40 -1.86 5.15
C ALA A 51 9.49 -3.24 5.82
N ALA A 52 9.16 -4.31 5.08
CA ALA A 52 9.23 -5.68 5.59
C ALA A 52 10.65 -6.19 5.86
N PHE A 53 11.66 -5.56 5.27
CA PHE A 53 13.07 -5.83 5.55
C PHE A 53 13.68 -4.87 6.57
N GLU A 54 13.19 -3.63 6.67
CA GLU A 54 13.56 -2.68 7.73
C GLU A 54 12.99 -3.11 9.09
N ARG A 55 11.73 -3.56 9.08
CA ARG A 55 11.02 -4.04 10.27
C ARG A 55 10.22 -5.29 9.92
N PRO A 56 10.69 -6.51 10.25
CA PRO A 56 9.93 -7.73 10.07
C PRO A 56 8.61 -7.69 10.84
N ALA A 57 7.50 -7.57 10.11
CA ALA A 57 6.15 -7.47 10.64
C ALA A 57 5.13 -7.82 9.54
N ASN A 58 3.85 -7.78 9.87
CA ASN A 58 2.77 -7.99 8.90
C ASN A 58 2.44 -6.66 8.20
N TYR A 59 2.32 -6.70 6.88
CA TYR A 59 1.94 -5.56 6.04
C TYR A 59 0.78 -5.92 5.15
N TRP A 60 -0.22 -5.05 5.09
CA TRP A 60 -1.44 -5.31 4.35
C TRP A 60 -1.68 -4.33 3.22
N HIS A 61 -2.24 -4.86 2.15
CA HIS A 61 -2.79 -4.07 1.04
C HIS A 61 -4.29 -4.34 0.98
N MET A 62 -5.07 -3.38 1.46
CA MET A 62 -6.51 -3.48 1.60
C MET A 62 -7.22 -2.77 0.45
N LEU A 63 -8.16 -3.47 -0.18
CA LEU A 63 -9.08 -2.94 -1.17
C LEU A 63 -10.53 -3.07 -0.68
N PRO A 64 -11.51 -2.47 -1.38
CA PRO A 64 -12.92 -2.56 -0.98
C PRO A 64 -13.40 -4.00 -0.81
N GLU A 65 -13.07 -4.88 -1.75
CA GLU A 65 -13.48 -6.29 -1.77
C GLU A 65 -12.31 -7.22 -2.09
N ALA A 66 -12.29 -8.41 -1.48
CA ALA A 66 -11.23 -9.40 -1.71
C ALA A 66 -11.12 -9.85 -3.18
N LYS A 67 -12.24 -9.99 -3.90
CA LYS A 67 -12.24 -10.33 -5.34
C LYS A 67 -11.62 -9.22 -6.20
N GLN A 68 -11.89 -7.96 -5.87
CA GLN A 68 -11.28 -6.82 -6.54
C GLN A 68 -9.80 -6.75 -6.23
N ALA A 69 -9.42 -6.99 -4.98
CA ALA A 69 -8.04 -7.01 -4.50
C ALA A 69 -7.19 -8.06 -5.26
N ARG A 70 -7.72 -9.26 -5.45
CA ARG A 70 -7.06 -10.29 -6.26
C ARG A 70 -6.79 -9.80 -7.66
N LYS A 71 -7.80 -9.29 -8.36
CA LYS A 71 -7.68 -8.86 -9.75
C LYS A 71 -6.77 -7.64 -9.92
N ALA A 72 -6.87 -6.66 -9.01
CA ALA A 72 -6.21 -5.37 -9.16
C ALA A 72 -4.75 -5.36 -8.66
N ILE A 73 -4.41 -6.22 -7.68
CA ILE A 73 -3.10 -6.26 -7.04
C ILE A 73 -2.43 -7.61 -7.23
N TRP A 74 -3.08 -8.71 -6.81
CA TRP A 74 -2.45 -10.02 -6.76
C TRP A 74 -2.12 -10.57 -8.15
N ASP A 75 -3.06 -10.51 -9.09
CA ASP A 75 -2.92 -11.02 -10.46
C ASP A 75 -2.50 -9.94 -11.47
N ALA A 76 -2.33 -8.69 -11.02
CA ALA A 76 -2.08 -7.57 -11.90
C ALA A 76 -0.75 -7.69 -12.66
N VAL A 77 -0.83 -7.67 -13.99
CA VAL A 77 0.33 -7.72 -14.89
C VAL A 77 0.79 -6.32 -15.27
N ASN A 78 2.10 -6.12 -15.30
CA ASN A 78 2.71 -4.94 -15.87
C ASN A 78 2.76 -5.08 -17.41
N PRO A 79 2.03 -4.27 -18.18
CA PRO A 79 1.97 -4.43 -19.63
C PRO A 79 3.31 -4.14 -20.34
N ALA A 80 4.22 -3.42 -19.70
CA ALA A 80 5.53 -3.12 -20.27
C ALA A 80 6.49 -4.31 -20.19
N THR A 81 6.35 -5.17 -19.17
CA THR A 81 7.27 -6.28 -18.92
C THR A 81 6.63 -7.65 -19.12
N GLY A 82 5.29 -7.73 -19.16
CA GLY A 82 4.53 -8.99 -19.19
C GLY A 82 4.58 -9.78 -17.87
N ARG A 83 5.20 -9.24 -16.81
CA ARG A 83 5.34 -9.89 -15.50
C ARG A 83 4.27 -9.39 -14.54
N ARG A 84 3.92 -10.19 -13.54
CA ARG A 84 3.05 -9.70 -12.45
C ARG A 84 3.79 -8.62 -11.67
N ARG A 85 3.11 -7.53 -11.36
CA ARG A 85 3.66 -6.41 -10.57
C ARG A 85 4.13 -6.87 -9.19
N LEU A 86 3.42 -7.85 -8.64
CA LEU A 86 3.77 -8.49 -7.39
C LEU A 86 5.14 -9.17 -7.45
N ASP A 87 5.42 -9.89 -8.55
CA ASP A 87 6.70 -10.59 -8.74
C ASP A 87 7.86 -9.62 -9.03
N GLU A 88 7.53 -8.46 -9.59
CA GLU A 88 8.52 -7.39 -9.77
C GLU A 88 8.90 -6.73 -8.43
N ALA A 89 7.93 -6.51 -7.53
CA ALA A 89 8.17 -5.90 -6.23
C ALA A 89 8.74 -6.90 -5.21
N PHE A 90 8.29 -8.14 -5.27
CA PHE A 90 8.65 -9.22 -4.34
C PHE A 90 9.20 -10.43 -5.11
N PRO A 91 10.43 -10.40 -5.63
CA PRO A 91 11.00 -11.52 -6.37
C PRO A 91 11.13 -12.78 -5.49
N ASP A 92 11.15 -13.96 -6.12
CA ASP A 92 11.14 -15.26 -5.43
C ASP A 92 12.31 -15.42 -4.45
N GLU A 93 13.43 -14.79 -4.74
CA GLU A 93 14.64 -14.86 -3.90
C GLU A 93 14.44 -14.30 -2.50
N ILE A 94 13.49 -13.37 -2.30
CA ILE A 94 13.19 -12.79 -0.98
C ILE A 94 12.04 -13.46 -0.27
N ARG A 95 11.29 -14.33 -0.96
CA ARG A 95 10.14 -15.03 -0.40
C ARG A 95 10.58 -16.26 0.40
N SER A 96 9.89 -16.51 1.52
CA SER A 96 9.99 -17.74 2.29
C SER A 96 8.75 -18.62 2.12
N THR A 97 7.59 -17.99 1.93
CA THR A 97 6.28 -18.65 1.81
C THR A 97 5.44 -17.92 0.77
N TYR A 98 4.70 -18.69 -0.03
CA TYR A 98 3.77 -18.15 -1.01
C TYR A 98 2.46 -18.95 -0.95
N ARG A 99 1.35 -18.29 -0.59
CA ARG A 99 0.02 -18.91 -0.47
C ARG A 99 -0.97 -18.17 -1.37
N GLU A 100 -1.17 -18.75 -2.55
CA GLU A 100 -1.95 -18.16 -3.64
C GLU A 100 -3.40 -17.86 -3.25
N GLN A 101 -4.06 -18.81 -2.60
CA GLN A 101 -5.49 -18.65 -2.24
C GLN A 101 -5.72 -17.56 -1.20
N GLU A 102 -4.80 -17.43 -0.25
CA GLU A 102 -4.84 -16.45 0.83
C GLU A 102 -4.28 -15.08 0.41
N MET A 103 -3.74 -14.98 -0.81
CA MET A 103 -3.00 -13.79 -1.28
C MET A 103 -1.93 -13.35 -0.27
N PHE A 104 -1.15 -14.32 0.21
CA PHE A 104 -0.16 -14.13 1.27
C PHE A 104 1.25 -14.47 0.80
N ILE A 105 2.22 -13.62 1.17
CA ILE A 105 3.65 -13.83 0.97
C ILE A 105 4.37 -13.65 2.30
N GLY A 106 5.12 -14.67 2.72
CA GLY A 106 6.10 -14.53 3.80
C GLY A 106 7.48 -14.18 3.21
N PHE A 107 8.23 -13.34 3.89
CA PHE A 107 9.58 -12.94 3.49
C PHE A 107 10.65 -13.64 4.31
N LYS A 108 11.83 -13.79 3.75
CA LYS A 108 13.02 -14.33 4.44
C LYS A 108 13.50 -13.45 5.60
N SER A 109 13.04 -12.20 5.65
CA SER A 109 13.23 -11.30 6.80
C SER A 109 12.41 -11.69 8.04
N GLY A 110 11.41 -12.57 7.88
CA GLY A 110 10.40 -12.89 8.90
C GLY A 110 9.14 -12.03 8.83
N GLY A 111 9.13 -11.00 7.98
CA GLY A 111 7.92 -10.20 7.70
C GLY A 111 6.96 -10.88 6.74
N SER A 112 5.78 -10.32 6.55
CA SER A 112 4.81 -10.82 5.59
C SER A 112 4.04 -9.69 4.89
N TYR A 113 3.52 -10.03 3.72
CA TYR A 113 2.60 -9.22 2.94
C TYR A 113 1.31 -9.98 2.68
N GLN A 114 0.18 -9.33 2.79
CA GLN A 114 -1.11 -9.93 2.45
C GLN A 114 -2.03 -8.92 1.77
N VAL A 115 -2.73 -9.39 0.75
CA VAL A 115 -3.81 -8.63 0.08
C VAL A 115 -5.14 -9.04 0.68
N ILE A 116 -5.95 -8.06 1.12
CA ILE A 116 -7.21 -8.30 1.84
C ILE A 116 -8.33 -7.40 1.33
N GLY A 117 -9.58 -7.76 1.64
CA GLY A 117 -10.75 -6.93 1.39
C GLY A 117 -11.26 -6.26 2.66
N SER A 118 -11.71 -5.00 2.55
CA SER A 118 -12.37 -4.30 3.67
C SER A 118 -13.78 -4.79 3.96
N ASP A 119 -14.36 -5.56 3.03
CA ASP A 119 -15.68 -6.18 3.15
C ASP A 119 -15.75 -7.19 4.30
N ASN A 120 -14.61 -7.78 4.68
CA ASN A 120 -14.51 -8.78 5.76
C ASN A 120 -13.54 -8.35 6.88
N TYR A 121 -13.52 -7.06 7.24
CA TYR A 121 -12.59 -6.54 8.27
C TYR A 121 -12.75 -7.20 9.65
N ASN A 122 -13.94 -7.75 9.97
CA ASN A 122 -14.15 -8.47 11.22
C ASN A 122 -13.29 -9.74 11.35
N SER A 123 -12.90 -10.37 10.23
CA SER A 123 -12.00 -11.54 10.25
C SER A 123 -10.54 -11.18 10.56
N LEU A 124 -10.23 -9.89 10.63
CA LEU A 124 -8.88 -9.39 10.90
C LEU A 124 -8.62 -9.18 12.39
N VAL A 125 -9.61 -9.49 13.23
CA VAL A 125 -9.51 -9.41 14.71
C VAL A 125 -8.33 -10.27 15.20
N GLY A 126 -7.51 -9.68 16.07
CA GLY A 126 -6.32 -10.34 16.62
C GLY A 126 -5.07 -10.22 15.74
N SER A 127 -5.16 -9.64 14.56
CA SER A 127 -3.99 -9.37 13.73
C SER A 127 -3.36 -8.02 14.08
N THR A 128 -2.04 -7.94 13.99
CA THR A 128 -1.26 -6.77 14.41
C THR A 128 -0.36 -6.25 13.27
N PRO A 129 -0.94 -5.65 12.21
CA PRO A 129 -0.14 -5.11 11.11
C PRO A 129 0.71 -3.92 11.57
N ALA A 130 1.90 -3.78 10.98
CA ALA A 130 2.76 -2.62 11.17
C ALA A 130 2.63 -1.60 10.04
N GLY A 131 1.93 -1.93 8.96
CA GLY A 131 1.62 -1.00 7.89
C GLY A 131 0.43 -1.48 7.06
N ILE A 132 -0.42 -0.53 6.69
CA ILE A 132 -1.61 -0.80 5.86
C ILE A 132 -1.64 0.20 4.70
N VAL A 133 -1.84 -0.33 3.51
CA VAL A 133 -2.20 0.44 2.31
C VAL A 133 -3.68 0.26 2.05
N TYR A 134 -4.45 1.35 2.06
CA TYR A 134 -5.85 1.39 1.67
C TYR A 134 -5.94 1.87 0.22
N SER A 135 -6.08 0.94 -0.72
CA SER A 135 -6.24 1.26 -2.14
C SER A 135 -7.72 1.38 -2.51
N GLU A 136 -8.03 2.33 -3.38
CA GLU A 136 -9.42 2.71 -3.74
C GLU A 136 -10.26 3.08 -2.50
N TRP A 137 -9.66 3.80 -1.56
CA TRP A 137 -10.19 4.14 -0.25
C TRP A 137 -11.65 4.64 -0.24
N PRO A 138 -12.10 5.52 -1.15
CA PRO A 138 -13.49 5.99 -1.18
C PRO A 138 -14.56 4.90 -1.41
N LEU A 139 -14.16 3.71 -1.82
CA LEU A 139 -15.03 2.56 -2.01
C LEU A 139 -14.94 1.55 -0.86
N SER A 140 -13.94 1.67 0.00
CA SER A 140 -13.73 0.80 1.15
C SER A 140 -14.70 1.12 2.29
N LYS A 141 -14.88 0.17 3.21
CA LYS A 141 -15.66 0.41 4.43
C LYS A 141 -14.82 1.25 5.41
N PRO A 142 -15.25 2.46 5.80
CA PRO A 142 -14.48 3.32 6.72
C PRO A 142 -14.34 2.70 8.12
N GLN A 143 -15.20 1.77 8.50
CA GLN A 143 -15.10 1.02 9.75
C GLN A 143 -13.83 0.17 9.82
N ALA A 144 -13.31 -0.32 8.69
CA ALA A 144 -12.07 -1.07 8.64
C ALA A 144 -10.88 -0.23 9.13
N ASP A 145 -10.82 1.02 8.71
CA ASP A 145 -9.79 1.97 9.17
C ASP A 145 -9.96 2.30 10.66
N ALA A 146 -11.17 2.65 11.09
CA ALA A 146 -11.47 2.97 12.49
C ALA A 146 -11.08 1.80 13.43
N TYR A 147 -11.21 0.56 12.96
CA TYR A 147 -10.80 -0.62 13.71
C TYR A 147 -9.26 -0.79 13.75
N MET A 148 -8.56 -0.51 12.64
CA MET A 148 -7.12 -0.71 12.53
C MET A 148 -6.29 0.43 13.13
N MET A 149 -6.82 1.64 13.19
CA MET A 149 -6.10 2.82 13.68
C MET A 149 -5.49 2.65 15.10
N PRO A 150 -6.22 2.14 16.12
CA PRO A 150 -5.62 1.90 17.43
C PRO A 150 -4.48 0.88 17.39
N ILE A 151 -4.62 -0.18 16.60
CA ILE A 151 -3.62 -1.24 16.44
C ILE A 151 -2.34 -0.68 15.79
N LEU A 152 -2.49 0.14 14.75
CA LEU A 152 -1.35 0.81 14.12
C LEU A 152 -0.66 1.80 15.08
N ALA A 153 -1.43 2.53 15.90
CA ALA A 153 -0.88 3.44 16.89
C ALA A 153 -0.06 2.69 17.95
N GLU A 154 -0.58 1.59 18.49
CA GLU A 154 0.11 0.74 19.46
C GLU A 154 1.40 0.15 18.87
N ASN A 155 1.35 -0.33 17.64
CA ASN A 155 2.47 -0.92 16.95
C ASN A 155 3.47 0.09 16.37
N ASN A 156 3.28 1.40 16.57
CA ASN A 156 4.05 2.43 15.88
C ASN A 156 4.04 2.19 14.35
N GLY A 157 2.90 1.78 13.84
CA GLY A 157 2.69 1.46 12.43
C GLY A 157 2.50 2.68 11.54
N TRP A 158 2.19 2.43 10.28
CA TRP A 158 1.90 3.48 9.30
C TRP A 158 0.70 3.09 8.42
N GLU A 159 0.05 4.11 7.83
CA GLU A 159 -1.06 3.97 6.91
C GLU A 159 -0.88 4.83 5.67
N LEU A 160 -1.27 4.27 4.53
CA LEU A 160 -1.19 4.92 3.22
C LEU A 160 -2.52 4.78 2.49
N TYR A 161 -3.19 5.89 2.21
CA TYR A 161 -4.43 5.93 1.45
C TYR A 161 -4.15 6.31 0.00
N LEU A 162 -4.56 5.44 -0.93
CA LEU A 162 -4.37 5.58 -2.36
C LEU A 162 -5.71 5.54 -3.07
N TYR A 163 -6.07 6.59 -3.80
CA TYR A 163 -7.32 6.60 -4.54
C TYR A 163 -7.37 7.66 -5.63
N THR A 164 -8.35 7.50 -6.52
CA THR A 164 -8.76 8.51 -7.48
C THR A 164 -9.96 9.26 -6.91
N PRO A 165 -10.08 10.59 -7.08
CA PRO A 165 -11.22 11.36 -6.57
C PRO A 165 -12.57 10.78 -7.02
N ARG A 166 -13.52 10.68 -6.09
CA ARG A 166 -14.88 10.16 -6.34
C ARG A 166 -15.96 11.01 -5.64
N GLY A 167 -15.90 12.31 -5.82
CA GLY A 167 -16.86 13.23 -5.22
C GLY A 167 -16.69 13.39 -3.70
N ARG A 168 -17.75 13.84 -3.01
CA ARG A 168 -17.75 14.10 -1.57
C ARG A 168 -18.09 12.85 -0.79
N ASN A 169 -17.10 12.24 -0.16
CA ASN A 169 -17.21 11.02 0.65
C ASN A 169 -16.13 10.99 1.73
N HIS A 170 -16.01 9.88 2.47
CA HIS A 170 -14.99 9.73 3.50
C HIS A 170 -13.54 9.89 3.00
N GLY A 171 -13.26 9.61 1.72
CA GLY A 171 -11.95 9.91 1.13
C GLY A 171 -11.61 11.40 1.18
N LEU A 172 -12.56 12.29 0.87
CA LEU A 172 -12.35 13.74 1.01
C LEU A 172 -12.10 14.13 2.47
N THR A 173 -12.84 13.54 3.40
CA THR A 173 -12.64 13.77 4.84
C THR A 173 -11.24 13.33 5.28
N THR A 174 -10.78 12.16 4.83
CA THR A 174 -9.43 11.64 5.12
C THR A 174 -8.35 12.56 4.55
N TYR A 175 -8.52 13.04 3.31
CA TYR A 175 -7.58 13.97 2.69
C TYR A 175 -7.51 15.30 3.46
N ASN A 176 -8.65 15.91 3.79
CA ASN A 176 -8.69 17.17 4.53
C ASN A 176 -8.09 17.02 5.94
N SER A 177 -8.32 15.89 6.60
CA SER A 177 -7.69 15.60 7.89
C SER A 177 -6.16 15.54 7.77
N ALA A 178 -5.63 14.86 6.76
CA ALA A 178 -4.19 14.79 6.53
C ALA A 178 -3.59 16.14 6.11
N LEU A 179 -4.31 16.94 5.34
CA LEU A 179 -3.87 18.28 4.93
C LEU A 179 -3.70 19.23 6.13
N ASN A 180 -4.51 19.05 7.16
CA ASN A 180 -4.48 19.87 8.38
C ASN A 180 -3.54 19.30 9.47
N ASP A 181 -2.95 18.13 9.27
CA ASP A 181 -1.98 17.52 10.18
C ASP A 181 -0.55 17.76 9.67
N PRO A 182 0.28 18.57 10.37
CA PRO A 182 1.65 18.85 9.93
C PRO A 182 2.56 17.62 9.92
N LYS A 183 2.14 16.53 10.54
CA LYS A 183 2.88 15.26 10.56
C LYS A 183 2.45 14.31 9.46
N ALA A 184 1.34 14.58 8.78
CA ALA A 184 0.82 13.75 7.70
C ALA A 184 1.30 14.26 6.33
N PHE A 185 1.27 13.35 5.36
CA PHE A 185 1.46 13.69 3.95
C PHE A 185 0.11 13.73 3.24
N ALA A 186 -0.18 14.79 2.51
CA ALA A 186 -1.35 14.90 1.65
C ALA A 186 -0.96 15.46 0.29
N GLN A 187 -1.33 14.78 -0.80
CA GLN A 187 -1.03 15.22 -2.16
C GLN A 187 -2.16 14.86 -3.12
N ILE A 188 -2.54 15.81 -3.95
CA ILE A 188 -3.36 15.58 -5.14
C ILE A 188 -2.45 15.66 -6.37
N LEU A 189 -2.59 14.72 -7.31
CA LEU A 189 -1.96 14.76 -8.63
C LEU A 189 -3.00 14.54 -9.71
N THR A 190 -3.02 15.48 -10.65
CA THR A 190 -3.79 15.40 -11.89
C THR A 190 -2.94 14.78 -13.01
N VAL A 191 -3.54 14.53 -14.16
CA VAL A 191 -2.83 14.08 -15.37
C VAL A 191 -1.79 15.13 -15.81
N GLU A 192 -2.13 16.41 -15.67
CA GLU A 192 -1.24 17.53 -16.02
C GLU A 192 0.02 17.55 -15.15
N ASP A 193 -0.11 17.25 -13.85
CA ASP A 193 1.03 17.23 -12.91
C ASP A 193 2.02 16.10 -13.21
N THR A 194 1.57 15.05 -13.88
CA THR A 194 2.39 13.85 -14.13
C THR A 194 2.89 13.73 -15.55
N GLY A 195 2.26 14.41 -16.49
CA GLY A 195 2.58 14.35 -17.92
C GLY A 195 2.29 12.99 -18.58
N ILE A 196 1.32 12.22 -18.02
CA ILE A 196 0.96 10.88 -18.51
C ILE A 196 -0.46 10.91 -19.08
#